data_18b50478c5df5878471d51bf5eb6076d
#
_entry.id   18b50478c5df5878471d51bf5eb6076d
#
_cell.length_a   1.000
_cell.length_b   1.000
_cell.length_c   1.000
_cell.angle_alpha   90.00
_cell.angle_beta   90.00
_cell.angle_gamma   90.00
#
_symmetry.space_group_name_H-M   'P 1'
#
loop_
_entity.id
_entity.type
_entity.pdbx_description
1 polymer ?
#
loop_
_entity_poly.entity_id
_entity_poly.type
_entity_poly.pdbx_seq_one_letter_code
_entity_poly.pdbx_strand_id
1 'polypeptide(L)'
;MKRWTISQVPHLVHGRTNGETDPLTLFWTASGLEVNVRGGELWVELSADWSMYEPWYSFVVNGEFLSRRMAEKGTHRVCVFRGMNPETVKNVRIVKDTQAMSGDPESLLQICALETDGSFEPVEPRALKLEFIGDSITSGEGSIGAKAEEDWVSMFFCAENNYAVMTAQAVGADVRILSQSG
;
A
#
# COMPACT_ATOMS: atom_id res chain seq x y z
N MET A 1 -11.35 -4.96 20.47
CA MET A 1 -10.79 -5.14 19.12
C MET A 1 -10.16 -6.51 19.02
N LYS A 2 -10.29 -7.16 17.88
CA LYS A 2 -9.71 -8.47 17.59
C LYS A 2 -8.58 -8.29 16.55
N ARG A 3 -7.46 -9.00 16.78
CA ARG A 3 -6.29 -9.02 15.89
C ARG A 3 -6.35 -10.26 14.99
N TRP A 4 -6.00 -10.07 13.71
CA TRP A 4 -6.01 -11.07 12.66
C TRP A 4 -4.70 -11.02 11.89
N THR A 5 -4.10 -12.15 11.55
CA THR A 5 -3.06 -12.20 10.51
C THR A 5 -3.70 -12.08 9.14
N ILE A 6 -2.90 -11.81 8.11
CA ILE A 6 -3.45 -11.54 6.77
C ILE A 6 -4.13 -12.79 6.19
N SER A 7 -3.55 -13.96 6.39
CA SER A 7 -4.13 -15.23 5.93
C SER A 7 -5.48 -15.58 6.57
N GLN A 8 -5.83 -14.96 7.70
CA GLN A 8 -7.07 -15.21 8.43
C GLN A 8 -8.26 -14.37 7.95
N VAL A 9 -8.04 -13.43 7.06
CA VAL A 9 -9.09 -12.52 6.55
C VAL A 9 -9.26 -12.64 5.04
N PRO A 10 -10.48 -12.47 4.50
CA PRO A 10 -10.67 -12.29 3.05
C PRO A 10 -9.91 -11.06 2.58
N HIS A 11 -9.06 -11.21 1.56
CA HIS A 11 -8.23 -10.12 1.07
C HIS A 11 -7.84 -10.29 -0.40
N LEU A 12 -7.39 -9.22 -1.03
CA LEU A 12 -6.65 -9.22 -2.28
C LEU A 12 -5.25 -8.63 -2.06
N VAL A 13 -4.26 -9.24 -2.69
CA VAL A 13 -2.89 -8.73 -2.72
C VAL A 13 -2.64 -8.12 -4.08
N HIS A 14 -2.17 -6.87 -4.09
CA HIS A 14 -1.75 -6.14 -5.27
C HIS A 14 -0.24 -6.17 -5.42
N GLY A 15 0.23 -6.18 -6.66
CA GLY A 15 1.66 -6.28 -6.97
C GLY A 15 2.19 -7.71 -6.98
N ARG A 16 3.51 -7.84 -7.19
CA ARG A 16 4.21 -9.12 -7.12
C ARG A 16 4.82 -9.29 -5.72
N THR A 17 4.64 -10.47 -5.14
CA THR A 17 5.12 -10.85 -3.81
C THR A 17 5.91 -12.16 -3.88
N ASN A 18 6.47 -12.57 -2.75
CA ASN A 18 7.11 -13.88 -2.57
C ASN A 18 6.11 -15.02 -2.31
N GLY A 19 4.81 -14.73 -2.28
CA GLY A 19 3.75 -15.70 -1.98
C GLY A 19 3.44 -15.89 -0.50
N GLU A 20 4.20 -15.25 0.40
CA GLU A 20 3.94 -15.24 1.83
C GLU A 20 2.95 -14.12 2.19
N THR A 21 2.08 -14.40 3.16
CA THR A 21 1.06 -13.45 3.64
C THR A 21 1.19 -13.12 5.13
N ASP A 22 1.92 -13.92 5.92
CA ASP A 22 2.08 -13.71 7.37
C ASP A 22 3.58 -13.70 7.77
N PRO A 23 4.25 -12.55 7.67
CA PRO A 23 3.81 -11.23 7.22
C PRO A 23 3.77 -11.09 5.69
N LEU A 24 2.89 -10.20 5.19
CA LEU A 24 2.85 -9.83 3.79
C LEU A 24 3.93 -8.77 3.49
N THR A 25 4.94 -9.14 2.71
CA THR A 25 6.00 -8.21 2.29
C THR A 25 5.63 -7.47 1.01
N LEU A 26 5.74 -6.14 1.04
CA LEU A 26 5.47 -5.26 -0.08
C LEU A 26 6.78 -4.83 -0.74
N PHE A 27 7.02 -5.23 -1.98
CA PHE A 27 8.29 -4.98 -2.69
C PHE A 27 8.24 -3.74 -3.59
N TRP A 28 7.21 -3.62 -4.43
CA TRP A 28 7.15 -2.68 -5.55
C TRP A 28 6.21 -1.52 -5.27
N THR A 29 6.37 -0.41 -5.99
CA THR A 29 5.38 0.67 -6.03
C THR A 29 3.99 0.12 -6.32
N ALA A 30 2.98 0.63 -5.64
CA ALA A 30 1.59 0.21 -5.71
C ALA A 30 1.33 -1.25 -5.27
N SER A 31 2.34 -1.99 -4.75
CA SER A 31 2.05 -3.23 -4.06
C SER A 31 1.29 -2.97 -2.77
N GLY A 32 0.37 -3.85 -2.41
CA GLY A 32 -0.48 -3.57 -1.25
C GLY A 32 -1.45 -4.69 -0.91
N LEU A 33 -2.25 -4.40 0.11
CA LEU A 33 -3.33 -5.23 0.62
C LEU A 33 -4.66 -4.51 0.44
N GLU A 34 -5.67 -5.21 -0.05
CA GLU A 34 -7.04 -4.71 -0.12
C GLU A 34 -7.96 -5.61 0.71
N VAL A 35 -8.77 -4.99 1.58
CA VAL A 35 -9.74 -5.66 2.45
C VAL A 35 -11.06 -4.90 2.49
N ASN A 36 -12.15 -5.60 2.72
CA ASN A 36 -13.44 -5.03 3.05
C ASN A 36 -13.70 -5.20 4.55
N VAL A 37 -13.95 -4.08 5.25
CA VAL A 37 -14.14 -4.04 6.70
C VAL A 37 -15.52 -3.52 7.05
N ARG A 38 -16.29 -4.29 7.80
CA ARG A 38 -17.50 -3.83 8.50
C ARG A 38 -17.13 -3.62 9.97
N GLY A 39 -17.05 -2.38 10.40
CA GLY A 39 -16.60 -2.00 11.74
C GLY A 39 -16.43 -0.50 11.86
N GLY A 40 -16.32 0.01 13.08
CA GLY A 40 -16.15 1.42 13.39
C GLY A 40 -14.71 1.89 13.31
N GLU A 41 -13.75 0.99 13.44
CA GLU A 41 -12.32 1.31 13.37
C GLU A 41 -11.49 0.16 12.77
N LEU A 42 -10.40 0.54 12.11
CA LEU A 42 -9.38 -0.35 11.58
C LEU A 42 -7.99 0.15 11.93
N TRP A 43 -7.16 -0.76 12.40
CA TRP A 43 -5.75 -0.55 12.65
C TRP A 43 -4.94 -1.58 11.87
N VAL A 44 -3.74 -1.21 11.45
CA VAL A 44 -2.78 -2.10 10.82
C VAL A 44 -1.51 -2.16 11.65
N GLU A 45 -0.94 -3.34 11.79
CA GLU A 45 0.40 -3.54 12.33
C GLU A 45 1.36 -3.66 11.15
N LEU A 46 2.26 -2.69 11.04
CA LEU A 46 3.30 -2.61 10.01
C LEU A 46 4.67 -2.85 10.64
N SER A 47 5.53 -3.55 9.93
CA SER A 47 6.95 -3.66 10.25
C SER A 47 7.78 -3.09 9.11
N ALA A 48 8.77 -2.27 9.44
CA ALA A 48 9.65 -1.66 8.44
C ALA A 48 11.09 -1.59 8.94
N ASP A 49 12.02 -1.64 7.99
CA ASP A 49 13.42 -1.37 8.20
C ASP A 49 14.03 -0.74 6.94
N TRP A 50 15.14 -0.02 7.09
CA TRP A 50 15.93 0.58 6.01
C TRP A 50 17.27 1.07 6.54
N SER A 51 18.23 1.28 5.66
CA SER A 51 19.51 1.92 5.96
C SER A 51 19.54 3.36 5.48
N MET A 52 19.13 3.58 4.24
CA MET A 52 19.21 4.87 3.54
C MET A 52 17.85 5.36 3.03
N TYR A 53 16.96 4.46 2.62
CA TYR A 53 15.74 4.80 1.89
C TYR A 53 14.50 4.28 2.62
N GLU A 54 13.90 5.16 3.41
CA GLU A 54 12.69 4.87 4.15
C GLU A 54 11.52 4.51 3.22
N PRO A 55 10.78 3.43 3.49
CA PRO A 55 9.54 3.15 2.79
C PRO A 55 8.46 4.16 3.16
N TRP A 56 7.63 4.51 2.17
CA TRP A 56 6.41 5.29 2.37
C TRP A 56 5.21 4.46 1.97
N TYR A 57 4.08 4.69 2.63
CA TYR A 57 2.83 3.99 2.37
C TYR A 57 1.63 4.91 2.51
N SER A 58 0.55 4.52 1.82
CA SER A 58 -0.71 5.24 1.76
C SER A 58 -1.88 4.38 2.20
N PHE A 59 -2.91 5.04 2.73
CA PHE A 59 -4.23 4.46 2.95
C PHE A 59 -5.25 5.06 1.99
N VAL A 60 -5.98 4.18 1.31
CA VAL A 60 -7.10 4.52 0.44
C VAL A 60 -8.35 3.87 1.03
N VAL A 61 -9.41 4.64 1.25
CA VAL A 61 -10.67 4.15 1.83
C VAL A 61 -11.82 4.50 0.90
N ASN A 62 -12.57 3.50 0.47
CA ASN A 62 -13.67 3.65 -0.49
C ASN A 62 -13.26 4.35 -1.79
N GLY A 63 -12.03 4.10 -2.27
CA GLY A 63 -11.47 4.70 -3.47
C GLY A 63 -10.84 6.07 -3.29
N GLU A 64 -10.95 6.67 -2.11
CA GLU A 64 -10.41 8.00 -1.82
C GLU A 64 -9.07 7.92 -1.06
N PHE A 65 -8.09 8.69 -1.51
CA PHE A 65 -6.80 8.84 -0.84
C PHE A 65 -7.01 9.52 0.53
N LEU A 66 -6.66 8.83 1.60
CA LEU A 66 -6.92 9.29 2.96
C LEU A 66 -5.70 9.87 3.65
N SER A 67 -4.59 9.18 3.59
CA SER A 67 -3.32 9.62 4.20
C SER A 67 -2.12 8.89 3.62
N ARG A 68 -0.97 9.53 3.72
CA ARG A 68 0.34 9.00 3.36
C ARG A 68 1.33 9.21 4.49
N ARG A 69 2.19 8.23 4.75
CA ARG A 69 3.10 8.25 5.90
C ARG A 69 4.45 7.62 5.56
N MET A 70 5.50 8.13 6.19
CA MET A 70 6.77 7.46 6.30
C MET A 70 6.62 6.25 7.23
N ALA A 71 7.20 5.11 6.87
CA ALA A 71 7.24 3.96 7.75
C ALA A 71 8.33 4.16 8.81
N GLU A 72 7.98 4.01 10.07
CA GLU A 72 8.94 4.02 11.19
C GLU A 72 9.61 2.66 11.30
N LYS A 73 10.93 2.64 11.65
CA LYS A 73 11.65 1.39 11.87
C LYS A 73 11.05 0.58 13.02
N GLY A 74 11.05 -0.74 12.85
CA GLY A 74 10.45 -1.68 13.79
C GLY A 74 8.97 -1.96 13.48
N THR A 75 8.26 -2.47 14.46
CA THR A 75 6.84 -2.85 14.32
C THR A 75 5.95 -1.84 15.04
N HIS A 76 5.03 -1.24 14.30
CA HIS A 76 4.15 -0.19 14.78
C HIS A 76 2.70 -0.46 14.44
N ARG A 77 1.82 -0.10 15.36
CA ARG A 77 0.38 -0.13 15.19
C ARG A 77 -0.12 1.23 14.71
N VAL A 78 -0.74 1.26 13.53
CA VAL A 78 -1.14 2.49 12.85
C VAL A 78 -2.65 2.51 12.65
N CYS A 79 -3.30 3.62 13.02
CA CYS A 79 -4.72 3.82 12.76
C CYS A 79 -4.96 4.11 11.28
N VAL A 80 -5.82 3.31 10.65
CA VAL A 80 -6.32 3.56 9.29
C VAL A 80 -7.51 4.51 9.37
N PHE A 81 -8.54 4.15 10.14
CA PHE A 81 -9.68 5.01 10.44
C PHE A 81 -10.29 4.68 11.81
N ARG A 82 -11.02 5.64 12.40
CA ARG A 82 -11.80 5.51 13.64
C ARG A 82 -13.08 6.30 13.56
N GLY A 83 -14.12 5.80 14.28
CA GLY A 83 -15.39 6.50 14.43
C GLY A 83 -16.24 6.53 13.16
N MET A 84 -16.00 5.63 12.21
CA MET A 84 -16.86 5.45 11.05
C MET A 84 -18.10 4.64 11.45
N ASN A 85 -19.16 4.70 10.61
CA ASN A 85 -20.38 3.93 10.85
C ASN A 85 -20.06 2.41 10.83
N PRO A 86 -20.25 1.67 11.94
CA PRO A 86 -19.90 0.25 12.01
C PRO A 86 -20.76 -0.66 11.10
N GLU A 87 -21.94 -0.20 10.70
CA GLU A 87 -22.88 -0.98 9.87
C GLU A 87 -22.55 -0.95 8.37
N THR A 88 -21.70 -0.02 7.93
CA THR A 88 -21.29 0.06 6.52
C THR A 88 -19.97 -0.64 6.27
N VAL A 89 -19.85 -1.27 5.10
CA VAL A 89 -18.57 -1.84 4.64
C VAL A 89 -17.69 -0.72 4.11
N LYS A 90 -16.40 -0.74 4.46
CA LYS A 90 -15.37 0.12 3.91
C LYS A 90 -14.39 -0.75 3.13
N ASN A 91 -14.20 -0.44 1.87
CA ASN A 91 -13.07 -0.97 1.10
C ASN A 91 -11.81 -0.21 1.51
N VAL A 92 -10.78 -0.91 1.91
CA VAL A 92 -9.51 -0.33 2.38
C VAL A 92 -8.37 -0.92 1.59
N ARG A 93 -7.51 -0.04 1.05
CA ARG A 93 -6.22 -0.42 0.47
C ARG A 93 -5.09 0.18 1.30
N ILE A 94 -4.10 -0.66 1.61
CA ILE A 94 -2.82 -0.29 2.22
C ILE A 94 -1.79 -0.45 1.13
N VAL A 95 -1.17 0.64 0.69
CA VAL A 95 -0.39 0.71 -0.55
C VAL A 95 1.02 1.17 -0.25
N LYS A 96 2.04 0.46 -0.77
CA LYS A 96 3.42 0.94 -0.76
C LYS A 96 3.61 1.99 -1.84
N ASP A 97 4.12 3.17 -1.47
CA ASP A 97 4.35 4.28 -2.39
C ASP A 97 5.73 4.23 -3.07
N THR A 98 6.72 3.70 -2.38
CA THR A 98 8.11 3.64 -2.86
C THR A 98 8.37 2.37 -3.67
N GLN A 99 9.31 2.47 -4.60
CA GLN A 99 9.83 1.33 -5.36
C GLN A 99 10.63 0.34 -4.48
N ALA A 100 11.06 -0.77 -5.06
CA ALA A 100 12.12 -1.60 -4.48
C ALA A 100 13.43 -0.79 -4.49
N MET A 101 14.07 -0.66 -3.34
CA MET A 101 15.29 0.13 -3.18
C MET A 101 16.51 -0.76 -3.36
N SER A 102 16.94 -0.99 -4.60
CA SER A 102 18.05 -1.91 -4.92
C SER A 102 19.38 -1.49 -4.28
N GLY A 103 19.56 -0.20 -3.99
CA GLY A 103 20.72 0.33 -3.26
C GLY A 103 20.63 0.21 -1.73
N ASP A 104 19.50 -0.24 -1.20
CA ASP A 104 19.26 -0.42 0.24
C ASP A 104 18.58 -1.78 0.49
N PRO A 105 19.36 -2.87 0.63
CA PRO A 105 18.82 -4.20 0.85
C PRO A 105 18.06 -4.35 2.17
N GLU A 106 18.22 -3.41 3.12
CA GLU A 106 17.46 -3.38 4.36
C GLU A 106 16.11 -2.69 4.22
N SER A 107 15.84 -1.98 3.11
CA SER A 107 14.57 -1.30 2.88
C SER A 107 13.42 -2.31 2.75
N LEU A 108 12.62 -2.42 3.79
CA LEU A 108 11.56 -3.41 3.99
C LEU A 108 10.28 -2.74 4.45
N LEU A 109 9.14 -3.18 3.92
CA LEU A 109 7.81 -2.85 4.43
C LEU A 109 6.95 -4.10 4.44
N GLN A 110 6.40 -4.44 5.61
CA GLN A 110 5.54 -5.61 5.80
C GLN A 110 4.23 -5.24 6.49
N ILE A 111 3.16 -5.91 6.09
CA ILE A 111 1.88 -5.89 6.80
C ILE A 111 1.81 -7.16 7.66
N CYS A 112 1.82 -6.99 8.98
CA CYS A 112 1.89 -8.10 9.94
C CYS A 112 0.51 -8.55 10.40
N ALA A 113 -0.40 -7.60 10.65
CA ALA A 113 -1.74 -7.90 11.14
C ALA A 113 -2.71 -6.74 10.91
N LEU A 114 -3.98 -7.06 11.01
CA LEU A 114 -5.09 -6.12 11.03
C LEU A 114 -5.86 -6.25 12.35
N GLU A 115 -6.36 -5.13 12.88
CA GLU A 115 -7.21 -5.11 14.07
C GLU A 115 -8.45 -4.29 13.82
N THR A 116 -9.62 -4.82 14.15
CA THR A 116 -10.91 -4.13 14.04
C THR A 116 -11.84 -4.50 15.19
N ASP A 117 -12.82 -3.65 15.45
CA ASP A 117 -13.97 -3.92 16.33
C ASP A 117 -15.08 -4.70 15.63
N GLY A 118 -14.91 -4.98 14.33
CA GLY A 118 -15.90 -5.63 13.48
C GLY A 118 -15.41 -6.92 12.81
N SER A 119 -15.73 -7.08 11.54
CA SER A 119 -15.45 -8.25 10.71
C SER A 119 -14.94 -7.88 9.32
N PHE A 120 -14.33 -8.85 8.63
CA PHE A 120 -13.91 -8.71 7.24
C PHE A 120 -14.88 -9.43 6.31
N GLU A 121 -15.09 -8.86 5.13
CA GLU A 121 -15.94 -9.40 4.08
C GLU A 121 -15.11 -9.68 2.81
N PRO A 122 -15.54 -10.58 1.91
CA PRO A 122 -14.86 -10.84 0.65
C PRO A 122 -14.63 -9.57 -0.18
N VAL A 123 -13.49 -9.50 -0.85
CA VAL A 123 -13.17 -8.48 -1.86
C VAL A 123 -13.27 -9.13 -3.22
N GLU A 124 -14.07 -8.55 -4.10
CA GLU A 124 -14.22 -9.06 -5.46
C GLU A 124 -13.04 -8.61 -6.33
N PRO A 125 -12.31 -9.54 -6.97
CA PRO A 125 -11.21 -9.18 -7.86
C PRO A 125 -11.74 -8.49 -9.11
N ARG A 126 -11.00 -7.48 -9.60
CA ARG A 126 -11.32 -6.82 -10.86
C ARG A 126 -11.07 -7.76 -12.03
N ALA A 127 -11.92 -7.70 -13.07
CA ALA A 127 -11.81 -8.56 -14.26
C ALA A 127 -10.56 -8.22 -15.09
N LEU A 128 -10.22 -6.92 -15.16
CA LEU A 128 -9.05 -6.44 -15.90
C LEU A 128 -7.85 -6.27 -14.96
N LYS A 129 -6.68 -6.72 -15.43
CA LYS A 129 -5.40 -6.58 -14.73
C LYS A 129 -4.39 -5.96 -15.68
N LEU A 130 -3.76 -4.87 -15.25
CA LEU A 130 -2.70 -4.17 -15.99
C LEU A 130 -1.36 -4.36 -15.29
N GLU A 131 -0.33 -4.64 -16.04
CA GLU A 131 1.04 -4.68 -15.55
C GLU A 131 1.88 -3.65 -16.31
N PHE A 132 2.54 -2.77 -15.57
CA PHE A 132 3.42 -1.73 -16.10
C PHE A 132 4.87 -2.08 -15.75
N ILE A 133 5.72 -2.08 -16.75
CA ILE A 133 7.16 -2.32 -16.60
C ILE A 133 7.85 -1.05 -17.09
N GLY A 134 8.71 -0.45 -16.26
CA GLY A 134 9.33 0.82 -16.62
C GLY A 134 10.40 1.30 -15.64
N ASP A 135 10.67 2.57 -15.72
CA ASP A 135 11.73 3.28 -15.04
C ASP A 135 11.22 4.15 -13.86
N SER A 136 11.90 5.22 -13.54
CA SER A 136 11.60 6.18 -12.47
C SER A 136 10.21 6.78 -12.59
N ILE A 137 9.74 7.13 -13.79
CA ILE A 137 8.40 7.69 -14.02
C ILE A 137 7.35 6.65 -13.64
N THR A 138 7.57 5.40 -14.02
CA THR A 138 6.66 4.29 -13.67
C THR A 138 6.72 3.95 -12.20
N SER A 139 7.84 4.19 -11.52
CA SER A 139 7.96 4.08 -10.06
C SER A 139 7.21 5.18 -9.29
N GLY A 140 6.83 6.26 -9.96
CA GLY A 140 6.19 7.43 -9.32
C GLY A 140 7.18 8.38 -8.64
N GLU A 141 8.45 8.34 -9.07
CA GLU A 141 9.46 9.27 -8.60
C GLU A 141 9.06 10.71 -8.90
N GLY A 142 9.18 11.60 -7.91
CA GLY A 142 8.86 13.02 -8.05
C GLY A 142 7.37 13.34 -8.23
N SER A 143 6.47 12.34 -8.16
CA SER A 143 5.04 12.53 -8.47
C SER A 143 4.32 13.52 -7.54
N ILE A 144 4.88 13.82 -6.38
CA ILE A 144 4.36 14.79 -5.40
C ILE A 144 5.37 15.87 -5.01
N GLY A 145 6.55 15.88 -5.62
CA GLY A 145 7.56 16.93 -5.43
C GLY A 145 7.13 18.26 -6.04
N ALA A 146 7.76 19.35 -5.61
CA ALA A 146 7.60 20.65 -6.26
C ALA A 146 8.16 20.60 -7.70
N LYS A 147 7.59 21.40 -8.61
CA LYS A 147 7.98 21.39 -10.05
C LYS A 147 9.48 21.60 -10.30
N ALA A 148 10.15 22.33 -9.42
CA ALA A 148 11.58 22.63 -9.53
C ALA A 148 12.44 21.81 -8.57
N GLU A 149 11.86 20.75 -7.95
CA GLU A 149 12.58 19.89 -7.04
C GLU A 149 13.48 18.94 -7.84
N GLU A 150 14.76 18.91 -7.48
CA GLU A 150 15.77 18.06 -8.11
C GLU A 150 16.32 16.98 -7.16
N ASP A 151 15.97 17.04 -5.87
CA ASP A 151 16.42 16.05 -4.89
C ASP A 151 15.75 14.71 -5.11
N TRP A 152 16.55 13.65 -5.15
CA TRP A 152 16.05 12.30 -5.16
C TRP A 152 15.84 11.82 -3.71
N VAL A 153 14.60 11.81 -3.27
CA VAL A 153 14.22 11.38 -1.91
C VAL A 153 12.99 10.50 -1.94
N SER A 154 12.93 9.51 -1.05
CA SER A 154 11.82 8.54 -0.96
C SER A 154 10.46 9.22 -0.75
N MET A 155 10.44 10.36 -0.07
CA MET A 155 9.20 11.07 0.23
C MET A 155 8.48 11.65 -1.00
N PHE A 156 9.13 11.76 -2.17
CA PHE A 156 8.50 12.27 -3.39
C PHE A 156 7.87 11.18 -4.26
N PHE A 157 7.99 9.91 -3.88
CA PHE A 157 7.25 8.82 -4.52
C PHE A 157 5.82 8.79 -4.01
N CYS A 158 4.83 8.64 -4.89
CA CYS A 158 3.43 8.43 -4.50
C CYS A 158 2.72 7.54 -5.53
N ALA A 159 2.22 6.41 -5.08
CA ALA A 159 1.54 5.45 -5.95
C ALA A 159 0.22 6.02 -6.50
N GLU A 160 -0.58 6.70 -5.69
CA GLU A 160 -1.89 7.22 -6.12
C GLU A 160 -1.79 8.36 -7.14
N ASN A 161 -0.66 9.08 -7.18
CA ASN A 161 -0.37 10.12 -8.19
C ASN A 161 0.42 9.58 -9.39
N ASN A 162 0.64 8.28 -9.46
CA ASN A 162 1.36 7.63 -10.55
C ASN A 162 0.42 7.38 -11.74
N TYR A 163 0.89 7.68 -12.96
CA TYR A 163 0.10 7.50 -14.18
C TYR A 163 -0.42 6.06 -14.36
N ALA A 164 0.35 5.06 -13.96
CA ALA A 164 -0.03 3.66 -14.06
C ALA A 164 -1.21 3.31 -13.16
N VAL A 165 -1.19 3.80 -11.91
CA VAL A 165 -2.29 3.64 -10.95
C VAL A 165 -3.53 4.40 -11.43
N MET A 166 -3.37 5.67 -11.84
CA MET A 166 -4.47 6.49 -12.36
C MET A 166 -5.11 5.87 -13.61
N THR A 167 -4.29 5.30 -14.52
CA THR A 167 -4.80 4.60 -15.71
C THR A 167 -5.61 3.36 -15.32
N ALA A 168 -5.10 2.54 -14.40
CA ALA A 168 -5.79 1.35 -13.94
C ALA A 168 -7.13 1.70 -13.26
N GLN A 169 -7.14 2.73 -12.42
CA GLN A 169 -8.36 3.25 -11.78
C GLN A 169 -9.38 3.71 -12.82
N ALA A 170 -8.96 4.47 -13.82
CA ALA A 170 -9.84 5.00 -14.86
C ALA A 170 -10.54 3.91 -15.70
N VAL A 171 -9.92 2.74 -15.86
CA VAL A 171 -10.50 1.61 -16.60
C VAL A 171 -11.03 0.48 -15.68
N GLY A 172 -11.04 0.69 -14.37
CA GLY A 172 -11.52 -0.29 -13.39
C GLY A 172 -10.68 -1.56 -13.30
N ALA A 173 -9.37 -1.44 -13.47
CA ALA A 173 -8.40 -2.55 -13.45
C ALA A 173 -7.65 -2.68 -12.13
N ASP A 174 -7.15 -3.89 -11.83
CA ASP A 174 -6.05 -4.08 -10.90
C ASP A 174 -4.73 -3.66 -11.56
N VAL A 175 -3.81 -3.10 -10.76
CA VAL A 175 -2.50 -2.65 -11.24
C VAL A 175 -1.38 -3.45 -10.61
N ARG A 176 -0.35 -3.72 -11.41
CA ARG A 176 0.98 -4.20 -10.98
C ARG A 176 2.03 -3.30 -11.60
N ILE A 177 3.02 -2.92 -10.82
CA ILE A 177 4.13 -2.10 -11.28
C ILE A 177 5.43 -2.82 -10.98
N LEU A 178 6.27 -2.94 -12.00
CA LEU A 178 7.64 -3.45 -11.95
C LEU A 178 8.54 -2.37 -12.52
N SER A 179 9.11 -1.55 -11.67
CA SER A 179 9.87 -0.39 -12.11
C SER A 179 10.99 -0.06 -11.14
N GLN A 180 12.04 0.55 -11.66
CA GLN A 180 13.21 0.94 -10.91
C GLN A 180 13.76 2.24 -11.48
N SER A 181 14.04 3.20 -10.61
CA SER A 181 14.84 4.37 -10.95
C SER A 181 16.28 3.97 -11.20
N GLY A 182 16.92 4.56 -12.22
CA GLY A 182 18.29 4.30 -12.62
C GLY A 182 19.06 5.58 -12.87
#